data_38566b6f5877b443e5d22dd3f8a2401a
#
_entry.id   38566b6f5877b443e5d22dd3f8a2401a
#
_cell.length_a   1.000
_cell.length_b   1.000
_cell.length_c   1.000
_cell.angle_alpha   90.00
_cell.angle_beta   90.00
_cell.angle_gamma   90.00
#
_symmetry.space_group_name_H-M   'P 1'
#
loop_
_entity.id
_entity.type
_entity.pdbx_description
1 polymer ?
#
loop_
_entity_poly.entity_id
_entity_poly.type
_entity_poly.pdbx_seq_one_letter_code
_entity_poly.pdbx_strand_id
1 'polypeptide(L)'
;MIRTVYTSVAALALTAGASFAAGHAGTMGYALTDGGSTLVVMADIAAPGEAETYALESNLDAIAFRPVTGDLLGLADGMIYTINPMSGEMTDLGATFMGDATIGADAMVAFDFNNAIDAVRAVSSTGDNLVYFPDGFGDGDEKAGSVRRMTDLAYAEGDANADATPMVFANAYTNAIAGKTAESTFQYGLDAGTDSLVSVANNAGTLETIGKVMVDGAEVDLSGMGGFDILSPEEGSDMAYAVLQMEGADSAGLYSINLESAEATLLSDLGMGGINGFAVSGGM
;
A
#
# COMPACT_ATOMS: atom_id res chain seq x y z
N MET A 1 62.59 -14.68 -30.40
CA MET A 1 61.96 -13.54 -29.67
C MET A 1 60.46 -13.62 -29.87
N ILE A 2 59.78 -14.10 -28.85
CA ILE A 2 58.30 -14.22 -28.85
C ILE A 2 57.76 -12.99 -28.10
N ARG A 3 57.01 -12.16 -28.80
CA ARG A 3 56.35 -10.99 -28.20
C ARG A 3 54.95 -11.43 -27.72
N THR A 4 54.78 -11.46 -26.41
CA THR A 4 53.48 -11.67 -25.76
C THR A 4 52.70 -10.35 -25.78
N VAL A 5 51.53 -10.35 -26.42
CA VAL A 5 50.60 -9.21 -26.42
C VAL A 5 49.60 -9.46 -25.27
N TYR A 6 49.63 -8.57 -24.28
CA TYR A 6 48.61 -8.53 -23.23
C TYR A 6 47.44 -7.69 -23.72
N THR A 7 46.30 -8.33 -23.95
CA THR A 7 45.00 -7.65 -24.14
C THR A 7 44.37 -7.40 -22.78
N SER A 8 44.34 -6.16 -22.34
CA SER A 8 43.55 -5.73 -21.16
C SER A 8 42.08 -5.62 -21.54
N VAL A 9 41.26 -6.47 -20.98
CA VAL A 9 39.79 -6.35 -20.99
C VAL A 9 39.42 -5.34 -19.90
N ALA A 10 38.98 -4.15 -20.32
CA ALA A 10 38.36 -3.20 -19.40
C ALA A 10 36.93 -3.66 -19.12
N ALA A 11 36.64 -4.07 -17.87
CA ALA A 11 35.30 -4.31 -17.41
C ALA A 11 34.59 -2.95 -17.22
N LEU A 12 33.62 -2.66 -18.07
CA LEU A 12 32.68 -1.56 -17.85
C LEU A 12 31.70 -2.02 -16.73
N ALA A 13 31.91 -1.49 -15.53
CA ALA A 13 30.91 -1.58 -14.47
C ALA A 13 29.77 -0.61 -14.83
N LEU A 14 28.63 -1.11 -15.24
CA LEU A 14 27.40 -0.32 -15.34
C LEU A 14 26.99 0.08 -13.93
N THR A 15 27.15 1.36 -13.58
CA THR A 15 26.55 1.98 -12.40
C THR A 15 25.10 2.36 -12.74
N ALA A 16 24.19 1.38 -12.75
CA ALA A 16 22.75 1.64 -12.92
C ALA A 16 22.05 2.01 -11.57
N GLY A 17 22.78 1.98 -10.44
CA GLY A 17 22.17 2.16 -9.12
C GLY A 17 21.93 3.60 -8.65
N ALA A 18 22.52 4.62 -9.30
CA ALA A 18 22.51 5.97 -8.73
C ALA A 18 21.31 6.86 -9.15
N SER A 19 20.59 6.52 -10.20
CA SER A 19 19.49 7.37 -10.69
C SER A 19 18.13 7.02 -10.06
N PHE A 20 17.92 5.81 -9.56
CA PHE A 20 16.68 5.41 -8.89
C PHE A 20 16.58 5.95 -7.45
N ALA A 21 17.69 5.97 -6.70
CA ALA A 21 17.70 6.47 -5.33
C ALA A 21 17.36 7.98 -5.22
N ALA A 22 17.66 8.78 -6.23
CA ALA A 22 17.44 10.23 -6.18
C ALA A 22 15.96 10.65 -6.30
N GLY A 23 15.09 9.78 -6.85
CA GLY A 23 13.66 10.07 -7.01
C GLY A 23 12.81 9.71 -5.77
N HIS A 24 13.36 8.94 -4.82
CA HIS A 24 12.65 8.41 -3.67
C HIS A 24 13.21 8.92 -2.34
N ALA A 25 14.32 9.67 -2.38
CA ALA A 25 14.96 10.22 -1.19
C ALA A 25 14.03 11.17 -0.42
N GLY A 26 13.95 10.98 0.90
CA GLY A 26 13.08 11.76 1.77
C GLY A 26 11.63 11.27 1.81
N THR A 27 11.31 10.14 1.18
CA THR A 27 10.03 9.44 1.38
C THR A 27 10.16 8.49 2.56
N MET A 28 9.33 8.66 3.57
CA MET A 28 9.23 7.74 4.70
C MET A 28 8.32 6.57 4.34
N GLY A 29 8.65 5.38 4.86
CA GLY A 29 7.81 4.19 4.74
C GLY A 29 7.43 3.63 6.11
N TYR A 30 6.23 3.08 6.19
CA TYR A 30 5.69 2.40 7.36
C TYR A 30 5.20 1.02 6.92
N ALA A 31 5.55 -0.01 7.68
CA ALA A 31 5.06 -1.36 7.39
C ALA A 31 4.65 -2.08 8.68
N LEU A 32 3.76 -3.05 8.56
CA LEU A 32 3.40 -3.97 9.64
C LEU A 32 4.05 -5.32 9.38
N THR A 33 4.60 -5.93 10.43
CA THR A 33 5.13 -7.30 10.40
C THR A 33 4.74 -8.07 11.66
N ASP A 34 5.14 -9.32 11.75
CA ASP A 34 4.81 -10.22 12.88
C ASP A 34 3.29 -10.34 13.14
N GLY A 35 2.51 -10.43 12.05
CA GLY A 35 1.05 -10.49 12.13
C GLY A 35 0.43 -9.20 12.69
N GLY A 36 1.01 -8.05 12.36
CA GLY A 36 0.52 -6.73 12.75
C GLY A 36 0.93 -6.27 14.14
N SER A 37 1.78 -7.04 14.86
CA SER A 37 2.21 -6.68 16.21
C SER A 37 3.43 -5.76 16.26
N THR A 38 4.08 -5.53 15.10
CA THR A 38 5.29 -4.72 15.00
C THR A 38 5.16 -3.69 13.87
N LEU A 39 5.35 -2.42 14.21
CA LEU A 39 5.49 -1.33 13.25
C LEU A 39 6.97 -1.22 12.84
N VAL A 40 7.23 -1.22 11.54
CA VAL A 40 8.52 -0.94 10.92
C VAL A 40 8.48 0.46 10.35
N VAL A 41 9.44 1.31 10.71
CA VAL A 41 9.54 2.71 10.24
C VAL A 41 10.84 2.88 9.46
N MET A 42 10.71 3.12 8.17
CA MET A 42 11.80 3.45 7.27
C MET A 42 11.89 4.96 7.13
N ALA A 43 12.91 5.58 7.70
CA ALA A 43 13.09 7.04 7.61
C ALA A 43 13.33 7.51 6.15
N ASP A 44 13.82 6.61 5.31
CA ASP A 44 13.97 6.82 3.87
C ASP A 44 13.78 5.47 3.16
N ILE A 45 12.77 5.35 2.31
CA ILE A 45 12.52 4.12 1.54
C ILE A 45 13.65 3.82 0.53
N ALA A 46 14.49 4.80 0.21
CA ALA A 46 15.71 4.58 -0.57
C ALA A 46 16.82 3.84 0.23
N ALA A 47 16.69 3.76 1.57
CA ALA A 47 17.60 3.08 2.48
C ALA A 47 16.85 2.24 3.53
N PRO A 48 16.00 1.28 3.14
CA PRO A 48 15.10 0.57 4.05
C PRO A 48 15.82 -0.32 5.07
N GLY A 49 17.12 -0.62 4.86
CA GLY A 49 17.93 -1.38 5.81
C GLY A 49 18.27 -0.64 7.12
N GLU A 50 17.93 0.65 7.24
CA GLU A 50 18.10 1.46 8.45
C GLU A 50 16.75 1.67 9.19
N ALA A 51 15.79 0.75 9.00
CA ALA A 51 14.47 0.85 9.62
C ALA A 51 14.51 0.68 11.14
N GLU A 52 13.68 1.43 11.85
CA GLU A 52 13.38 1.26 13.26
C GLU A 52 12.13 0.39 13.44
N THR A 53 12.02 -0.33 14.56
CA THR A 53 10.87 -1.17 14.86
C THR A 53 10.28 -0.84 16.22
N TYR A 54 8.95 -0.85 16.29
CA TYR A 54 8.19 -0.58 17.50
C TYR A 54 7.14 -1.67 17.72
N ALA A 55 7.11 -2.26 18.92
CA ALA A 55 6.04 -3.17 19.31
C ALA A 55 4.74 -2.40 19.50
N LEU A 56 3.64 -2.92 18.97
CA LEU A 56 2.30 -2.36 19.10
C LEU A 56 1.54 -3.06 20.24
N GLU A 57 0.61 -2.33 20.86
CA GLU A 57 -0.22 -2.87 21.97
C GLU A 57 -1.30 -3.85 21.47
N SER A 58 -1.72 -3.73 20.21
CA SER A 58 -2.65 -4.63 19.52
C SER A 58 -2.12 -5.00 18.16
N ASN A 59 -2.47 -6.19 17.67
CA ASN A 59 -2.18 -6.59 16.32
C ASN A 59 -3.06 -5.79 15.37
N LEU A 60 -2.46 -5.14 14.38
CA LEU A 60 -3.17 -4.39 13.36
C LEU A 60 -3.32 -5.23 12.09
N ASP A 61 -4.49 -5.15 11.47
CA ASP A 61 -4.78 -5.79 10.19
C ASP A 61 -4.23 -4.97 9.02
N ALA A 62 -4.19 -3.63 9.17
CA ALA A 62 -3.73 -2.71 8.13
C ALA A 62 -3.35 -1.34 8.69
N ILE A 63 -2.55 -0.57 7.94
CA ILE A 63 -2.20 0.83 8.23
C ILE A 63 -2.43 1.72 7.01
N ALA A 64 -2.68 3.02 7.25
CA ALA A 64 -2.77 4.05 6.23
C ALA A 64 -2.20 5.38 6.75
N PHE A 65 -1.48 6.11 5.90
CA PHE A 65 -1.06 7.47 6.20
C PHE A 65 -2.13 8.47 5.71
N ARG A 66 -2.57 9.37 6.59
CA ARG A 66 -3.57 10.42 6.27
C ARG A 66 -2.86 11.64 5.71
N PRO A 67 -2.91 11.93 4.41
CA PRO A 67 -2.13 13.02 3.82
C PRO A 67 -2.51 14.40 4.38
N VAL A 68 -3.80 14.63 4.68
CA VAL A 68 -4.31 15.94 5.12
C VAL A 68 -3.75 16.36 6.48
N THR A 69 -3.61 15.45 7.42
CA THR A 69 -3.20 15.74 8.81
C THR A 69 -1.81 15.24 9.17
N GLY A 70 -1.28 14.27 8.43
CA GLY A 70 0.01 13.63 8.73
C GLY A 70 -0.10 12.51 9.77
N ASP A 71 -1.30 12.04 10.09
CA ASP A 71 -1.52 10.94 11.03
C ASP A 71 -1.31 9.58 10.37
N LEU A 72 -0.66 8.65 11.07
CA LEU A 72 -0.64 7.23 10.72
C LEU A 72 -1.81 6.56 11.45
N LEU A 73 -2.71 5.92 10.69
CA LEU A 73 -3.85 5.17 11.22
C LEU A 73 -3.62 3.68 11.13
N GLY A 74 -4.20 2.93 12.09
CA GLY A 74 -4.26 1.48 12.10
C GLY A 74 -5.68 0.96 12.26
N LEU A 75 -5.98 -0.14 11.61
CA LEU A 75 -7.25 -0.88 11.73
C LEU A 75 -7.00 -2.21 12.41
N ALA A 76 -7.79 -2.57 13.42
CA ALA A 76 -7.80 -3.87 14.08
C ALA A 76 -9.17 -4.16 14.71
N ASP A 77 -9.66 -5.38 14.58
CA ASP A 77 -10.82 -5.92 15.33
C ASP A 77 -12.00 -4.96 15.56
N GLY A 78 -12.36 -4.18 14.53
CA GLY A 78 -13.44 -3.21 14.64
C GLY A 78 -13.07 -1.94 15.41
N MET A 79 -11.80 -1.61 15.49
CA MET A 79 -11.26 -0.36 16.07
C MET A 79 -10.35 0.34 15.08
N ILE A 80 -10.36 1.67 15.12
CA ILE A 80 -9.43 2.52 14.37
C ILE A 80 -8.56 3.28 15.37
N TYR A 81 -7.26 3.23 15.16
CA TYR A 81 -6.26 3.88 15.99
C TYR A 81 -5.50 4.95 15.23
N THR A 82 -5.01 5.97 15.91
CA THR A 82 -3.81 6.69 15.49
C THR A 82 -2.59 6.01 16.09
N ILE A 83 -1.47 6.03 15.37
CA ILE A 83 -0.20 5.42 15.77
C ILE A 83 0.87 6.49 15.79
N ASN A 84 1.60 6.61 16.89
CA ASN A 84 2.79 7.45 16.93
C ASN A 84 3.97 6.68 16.27
N PRO A 85 4.47 7.10 15.11
CA PRO A 85 5.50 6.35 14.40
C PRO A 85 6.88 6.40 15.07
N MET A 86 7.06 7.24 16.10
CA MET A 86 8.31 7.35 16.86
C MET A 86 8.31 6.52 18.16
N SER A 87 7.20 5.87 18.50
CA SER A 87 7.09 5.09 19.72
C SER A 87 6.24 3.83 19.60
N GLY A 88 5.40 3.70 18.56
CA GLY A 88 4.39 2.65 18.44
C GLY A 88 3.17 2.86 19.35
N GLU A 89 3.08 3.98 20.08
CA GLU A 89 1.93 4.28 20.95
C GLU A 89 0.67 4.42 20.11
N MET A 90 -0.39 3.73 20.52
CA MET A 90 -1.68 3.69 19.83
C MET A 90 -2.74 4.44 20.63
N THR A 91 -3.59 5.19 19.94
CA THR A 91 -4.76 5.86 20.55
C THR A 91 -6.01 5.48 19.79
N ASP A 92 -6.97 4.84 20.47
CA ASP A 92 -8.28 4.51 19.90
C ASP A 92 -9.05 5.78 19.54
N LEU A 93 -9.54 5.87 18.31
CA LEU A 93 -10.34 6.98 17.82
C LEU A 93 -11.84 6.86 18.18
N GLY A 94 -12.26 5.77 18.82
CA GLY A 94 -13.65 5.54 19.21
C GLY A 94 -14.59 5.40 18.00
N ALA A 95 -14.10 4.95 16.86
CA ALA A 95 -14.89 4.80 15.64
C ALA A 95 -16.08 3.85 15.84
N THR A 96 -17.26 4.24 15.35
CA THR A 96 -18.47 3.41 15.44
C THR A 96 -18.64 2.59 14.17
N PHE A 97 -18.43 1.28 14.27
CA PHE A 97 -18.71 0.36 13.16
C PHE A 97 -20.24 0.12 13.07
N MET A 98 -20.82 0.52 11.93
CA MET A 98 -22.25 0.31 11.68
C MET A 98 -22.53 -1.18 11.51
N GLY A 99 -23.75 -1.62 11.79
CA GLY A 99 -24.09 -3.02 12.04
C GLY A 99 -23.68 -4.08 11.02
N ASP A 100 -23.42 -3.70 9.78
CA ASP A 100 -22.91 -4.57 8.70
C ASP A 100 -21.46 -4.28 8.29
N ALA A 101 -20.82 -3.30 8.93
CA ALA A 101 -19.43 -2.92 8.67
C ALA A 101 -18.46 -3.89 9.36
N THR A 102 -18.38 -5.12 8.85
CA THR A 102 -17.50 -6.18 9.35
C THR A 102 -16.53 -6.63 8.25
N ILE A 103 -15.38 -7.15 8.63
CA ILE A 103 -14.40 -7.78 7.73
C ILE A 103 -14.45 -9.29 7.99
N GLY A 104 -14.30 -10.08 6.94
CA GLY A 104 -14.23 -11.54 7.04
C GLY A 104 -13.10 -12.01 7.95
N ALA A 105 -13.30 -13.11 8.65
CA ALA A 105 -12.25 -13.69 9.47
C ALA A 105 -11.04 -14.10 8.61
N ASP A 106 -9.83 -13.92 9.14
CA ASP A 106 -8.56 -14.24 8.48
C ASP A 106 -8.35 -13.55 7.12
N ALA A 107 -9.12 -12.47 6.85
CA ALA A 107 -8.94 -11.68 5.63
C ALA A 107 -7.64 -10.84 5.69
N MET A 108 -6.95 -10.77 4.57
CA MET A 108 -5.93 -9.73 4.34
C MET A 108 -6.68 -8.42 4.11
N VAL A 109 -6.23 -7.34 4.74
CA VAL A 109 -6.90 -6.04 4.71
C VAL A 109 -5.99 -4.98 4.10
N ALA A 110 -6.52 -4.28 3.14
CA ALA A 110 -5.89 -3.11 2.54
C ALA A 110 -6.58 -1.84 3.06
N PHE A 111 -5.81 -0.80 3.39
CA PHE A 111 -6.32 0.40 4.03
C PHE A 111 -5.63 1.64 3.46
N ASP A 112 -6.38 2.58 2.86
CA ASP A 112 -5.80 3.81 2.33
C ASP A 112 -6.80 4.97 2.25
N PHE A 113 -6.28 6.20 2.27
CA PHE A 113 -7.04 7.44 2.28
C PHE A 113 -7.46 7.90 0.88
N ASN A 114 -8.76 8.04 0.66
CA ASN A 114 -9.29 8.86 -0.41
C ASN A 114 -9.09 10.34 -0.05
N ASN A 115 -8.02 10.92 -0.56
CA ASN A 115 -7.60 12.28 -0.23
C ASN A 115 -8.56 13.37 -0.77
N ALA A 116 -9.46 13.06 -1.72
CA ALA A 116 -10.45 14.01 -2.20
C ALA A 116 -11.56 14.31 -1.17
N ILE A 117 -11.85 13.34 -0.31
CA ILE A 117 -12.89 13.47 0.73
C ILE A 117 -12.37 13.30 2.15
N ASP A 118 -11.06 13.08 2.31
CA ASP A 118 -10.42 12.82 3.60
C ASP A 118 -11.10 11.71 4.41
N ALA A 119 -11.35 10.57 3.76
CA ALA A 119 -11.91 9.36 4.38
C ALA A 119 -11.07 8.15 3.98
N VAL A 120 -10.93 7.18 4.88
CA VAL A 120 -10.10 6.01 4.64
C VAL A 120 -10.95 4.81 4.26
N ARG A 121 -10.51 4.05 3.25
CA ARG A 121 -11.17 2.84 2.78
C ARG A 121 -10.41 1.60 3.20
N ALA A 122 -11.13 0.64 3.75
CA ALA A 122 -10.67 -0.72 3.95
C ALA A 122 -11.33 -1.62 2.91
N VAL A 123 -10.52 -2.36 2.16
CA VAL A 123 -10.98 -3.48 1.33
C VAL A 123 -10.27 -4.75 1.77
N SER A 124 -10.83 -5.92 1.47
CA SER A 124 -10.24 -7.17 1.93
C SER A 124 -10.18 -8.26 0.86
N SER A 125 -9.37 -9.27 1.13
CA SER A 125 -9.26 -10.48 0.30
C SER A 125 -10.52 -11.34 0.31
N THR A 126 -11.49 -11.04 1.16
CA THR A 126 -12.83 -11.66 1.19
C THR A 126 -13.90 -10.80 0.52
N GLY A 127 -13.47 -9.69 -0.13
CA GLY A 127 -14.34 -8.81 -0.90
C GLY A 127 -15.00 -7.71 -0.09
N ASP A 128 -14.70 -7.55 1.20
CA ASP A 128 -15.28 -6.48 2.01
C ASP A 128 -14.83 -5.12 1.51
N ASN A 129 -15.72 -4.13 1.61
CA ASN A 129 -15.49 -2.76 1.19
C ASN A 129 -16.12 -1.81 2.22
N LEU A 130 -15.29 -1.26 3.08
CA LEU A 130 -15.69 -0.39 4.18
C LEU A 130 -15.09 1.00 4.00
N VAL A 131 -15.72 2.03 4.57
CA VAL A 131 -15.18 3.39 4.65
C VAL A 131 -15.31 3.91 6.06
N TYR A 132 -14.20 4.32 6.66
CA TYR A 132 -14.18 5.12 7.88
C TYR A 132 -14.19 6.61 7.50
N PHE A 133 -15.13 7.32 8.07
CA PHE A 133 -15.26 8.78 7.99
C PHE A 133 -14.73 9.38 9.28
N PRO A 134 -13.54 10.02 9.30
CA PRO A 134 -12.96 10.55 10.52
C PRO A 134 -13.87 11.58 11.22
N ASP A 135 -13.62 11.82 12.50
CA ASP A 135 -14.25 12.92 13.23
C ASP A 135 -14.00 14.27 12.51
N GLY A 136 -15.03 15.07 12.39
CA GLY A 136 -14.99 16.32 11.62
C GLY A 136 -15.26 16.17 10.13
N PHE A 137 -15.49 14.96 9.63
CA PHE A 137 -15.91 14.74 8.24
C PHE A 137 -17.12 15.59 7.89
N GLY A 138 -17.04 16.34 6.76
CA GLY A 138 -18.17 17.06 6.19
C GLY A 138 -18.82 18.11 7.10
N ASP A 139 -18.09 18.76 8.02
CA ASP A 139 -18.59 19.81 8.93
C ASP A 139 -19.86 19.41 9.71
N GLY A 140 -19.86 18.19 10.27
CA GLY A 140 -20.98 17.66 11.05
C GLY A 140 -21.91 16.74 10.23
N ASP A 141 -21.41 16.17 9.14
CA ASP A 141 -22.08 15.07 8.44
C ASP A 141 -22.34 13.91 9.42
N GLU A 142 -23.50 13.28 9.32
CA GLU A 142 -23.91 12.15 10.16
C GLU A 142 -22.99 10.92 10.06
N LYS A 143 -22.11 10.88 9.06
CA LYS A 143 -21.12 9.81 8.88
C LYS A 143 -19.87 10.01 9.73
N ALA A 144 -19.59 11.24 10.21
CA ALA A 144 -18.41 11.52 11.02
C ALA A 144 -18.29 10.54 12.19
N GLY A 145 -17.07 10.04 12.43
CA GLY A 145 -16.78 9.04 13.47
C GLY A 145 -17.30 7.62 13.19
N SER A 146 -17.83 7.33 11.97
CA SER A 146 -18.41 6.00 11.68
C SER A 146 -17.67 5.24 10.58
N VAL A 147 -17.69 3.90 10.68
CA VAL A 147 -17.30 2.97 9.62
C VAL A 147 -18.56 2.41 9.00
N ARG A 148 -18.65 2.44 7.68
CA ARG A 148 -19.82 1.99 6.92
C ARG A 148 -19.43 1.01 5.83
N ARG A 149 -20.25 -0.04 5.62
CA ARG A 149 -20.11 -0.97 4.49
C ARG A 149 -20.61 -0.33 3.21
N MET A 150 -19.84 -0.54 2.14
CA MET A 150 -20.18 -0.22 0.77
C MET A 150 -20.52 -1.53 0.01
N THR A 151 -20.70 -1.47 -1.30
CA THR A 151 -20.89 -2.67 -2.12
C THR A 151 -19.59 -3.49 -2.12
N ASP A 152 -19.70 -4.78 -1.90
CA ASP A 152 -18.58 -5.70 -1.90
C ASP A 152 -17.84 -5.70 -3.24
N LEU A 153 -16.56 -6.09 -3.22
CA LEU A 153 -15.73 -6.14 -4.41
C LEU A 153 -16.19 -7.25 -5.35
N ALA A 154 -16.30 -6.92 -6.62
CA ALA A 154 -16.56 -7.87 -7.69
C ALA A 154 -15.98 -7.35 -9.02
N TYR A 155 -15.47 -8.22 -9.85
CA TYR A 155 -15.04 -7.84 -11.20
C TYR A 155 -16.22 -7.40 -12.07
N ALA A 156 -15.97 -6.42 -12.95
CA ALA A 156 -16.94 -5.95 -13.92
C ALA A 156 -17.37 -7.07 -14.86
N GLU A 157 -18.63 -7.02 -15.32
CA GLU A 157 -19.11 -7.89 -16.40
C GLU A 157 -18.27 -7.66 -17.67
N GLY A 158 -17.67 -8.72 -18.21
CA GLY A 158 -16.82 -8.66 -19.40
C GLY A 158 -15.35 -8.32 -19.13
N ASP A 159 -14.95 -8.11 -17.86
CA ASP A 159 -13.54 -8.06 -17.50
C ASP A 159 -12.85 -9.41 -17.77
N ALA A 160 -11.53 -9.37 -17.97
CA ALA A 160 -10.74 -10.59 -18.20
C ALA A 160 -10.84 -11.58 -17.03
N ASN A 161 -11.09 -11.08 -15.81
CA ASN A 161 -11.22 -11.83 -14.57
C ASN A 161 -12.67 -11.85 -14.02
N ALA A 162 -13.70 -11.62 -14.87
CA ALA A 162 -15.11 -11.50 -14.45
C ALA A 162 -15.63 -12.68 -13.60
N ASP A 163 -15.10 -13.90 -13.83
CA ASP A 163 -15.49 -15.11 -13.09
C ASP A 163 -14.60 -15.38 -11.85
N ALA A 164 -13.58 -14.57 -11.61
CA ALA A 164 -12.70 -14.73 -10.45
C ALA A 164 -13.32 -14.15 -9.18
N THR A 165 -13.00 -14.77 -8.04
CA THR A 165 -13.29 -14.18 -6.73
C THR A 165 -12.16 -13.23 -6.39
N PRO A 166 -12.43 -11.95 -6.10
CA PRO A 166 -11.38 -11.01 -5.71
C PRO A 166 -10.64 -11.44 -4.45
N MET A 167 -9.32 -11.27 -4.44
CA MET A 167 -8.44 -11.41 -3.28
C MET A 167 -7.58 -10.16 -3.13
N VAL A 168 -8.22 -8.99 -3.05
CA VAL A 168 -7.53 -7.71 -2.95
C VAL A 168 -6.90 -7.59 -1.56
N PHE A 169 -5.57 -7.51 -1.51
CA PHE A 169 -4.78 -7.45 -0.28
C PHE A 169 -4.12 -6.10 -0.06
N ALA A 170 -4.11 -5.22 -1.08
CA ALA A 170 -3.51 -3.90 -1.01
C ALA A 170 -4.31 -2.91 -1.86
N ASN A 171 -4.44 -1.66 -1.43
CA ASN A 171 -5.08 -0.60 -2.19
C ASN A 171 -4.39 0.74 -1.99
N ALA A 172 -4.51 1.64 -2.97
CA ALA A 172 -3.94 2.98 -2.92
C ALA A 172 -4.80 3.96 -3.72
N TYR A 173 -4.79 5.23 -3.29
CA TYR A 173 -5.43 6.35 -3.98
C TYR A 173 -4.40 7.31 -4.57
N THR A 174 -4.63 7.74 -5.79
CA THR A 174 -3.87 8.86 -6.40
C THR A 174 -4.11 10.17 -5.67
N ASN A 175 -3.22 11.14 -5.94
CA ASN A 175 -3.34 12.49 -5.41
C ASN A 175 -3.32 12.56 -3.86
N ALA A 176 -2.49 11.71 -3.23
CA ALA A 176 -2.22 11.74 -1.79
C ALA A 176 -1.27 12.92 -1.45
N ILE A 177 -1.81 14.13 -1.47
CA ILE A 177 -1.06 15.38 -1.35
C ILE A 177 -1.02 15.82 0.12
N ALA A 178 0.18 16.05 0.65
CA ALA A 178 0.35 16.45 2.05
C ALA A 178 -0.31 17.80 2.37
N GLY A 179 -1.02 17.85 3.51
CA GLY A 179 -1.59 19.06 4.11
C GLY A 179 -2.84 19.61 3.44
N LYS A 180 -3.42 18.93 2.45
CA LYS A 180 -4.66 19.38 1.78
C LYS A 180 -5.41 18.22 1.13
N THR A 181 -6.70 18.40 0.86
CA THR A 181 -7.49 17.50 0.03
C THR A 181 -7.15 17.68 -1.45
N ALA A 182 -7.32 16.62 -2.23
CA ALA A 182 -7.19 16.61 -3.67
C ALA A 182 -8.48 17.06 -4.37
N GLU A 183 -8.39 17.48 -5.63
CA GLU A 183 -9.58 17.76 -6.46
C GLU A 183 -10.28 16.45 -6.86
N SER A 184 -9.51 15.40 -7.15
CA SER A 184 -10.02 14.08 -7.52
C SER A 184 -9.03 12.99 -7.10
N THR A 185 -9.52 11.75 -7.00
CA THR A 185 -8.69 10.57 -6.75
C THR A 185 -9.15 9.41 -7.63
N PHE A 186 -8.21 8.52 -7.92
CA PHE A 186 -8.49 7.23 -8.55
C PHE A 186 -7.97 6.13 -7.62
N GLN A 187 -8.72 5.04 -7.46
CA GLN A 187 -8.35 3.94 -6.58
C GLN A 187 -7.81 2.76 -7.37
N TYR A 188 -6.69 2.24 -6.93
CA TYR A 188 -6.06 1.01 -7.41
C TYR A 188 -6.07 -0.05 -6.32
N GLY A 189 -5.96 -1.32 -6.71
CA GLY A 189 -5.76 -2.45 -5.82
C GLY A 189 -4.80 -3.47 -6.41
N LEU A 190 -4.19 -4.27 -5.53
CA LEU A 190 -3.43 -5.45 -5.91
C LEU A 190 -4.24 -6.69 -5.48
N ASP A 191 -4.52 -7.56 -6.44
CA ASP A 191 -5.31 -8.77 -6.26
C ASP A 191 -4.43 -10.01 -6.40
N ALA A 192 -4.25 -10.75 -5.30
CA ALA A 192 -3.43 -11.97 -5.27
C ALA A 192 -4.12 -13.19 -5.90
N GLY A 193 -5.46 -13.17 -6.02
CA GLY A 193 -6.19 -14.27 -6.68
C GLY A 193 -5.99 -14.27 -8.19
N THR A 194 -5.62 -13.13 -8.75
CA THR A 194 -5.39 -12.96 -10.18
C THR A 194 -4.03 -12.36 -10.50
N ASP A 195 -3.14 -12.15 -9.52
CA ASP A 195 -1.82 -11.51 -9.64
C ASP A 195 -1.85 -10.21 -10.44
N SER A 196 -2.87 -9.39 -10.20
CA SER A 196 -3.15 -8.26 -11.07
C SER A 196 -3.21 -6.93 -10.31
N LEU A 197 -2.79 -5.88 -11.00
CA LEU A 197 -3.19 -4.51 -10.66
C LEU A 197 -4.59 -4.28 -11.21
N VAL A 198 -5.48 -3.79 -10.37
CA VAL A 198 -6.89 -3.50 -10.71
C VAL A 198 -7.24 -2.06 -10.37
N SER A 199 -8.22 -1.49 -11.07
CA SER A 199 -8.94 -0.31 -10.60
C SER A 199 -10.08 -0.72 -9.69
N VAL A 200 -10.46 0.17 -8.77
CA VAL A 200 -11.57 -0.05 -7.83
C VAL A 200 -12.55 1.11 -7.92
N ALA A 201 -13.80 0.83 -8.27
CA ALA A 201 -14.84 1.86 -8.40
C ALA A 201 -15.42 2.26 -7.02
N ASN A 202 -14.56 2.66 -6.09
CA ASN A 202 -14.95 3.22 -4.78
C ASN A 202 -16.15 2.48 -4.13
N ASN A 203 -17.28 3.17 -3.95
CA ASN A 203 -18.46 2.64 -3.26
C ASN A 203 -19.19 1.54 -4.05
N ALA A 204 -19.02 1.46 -5.37
CA ALA A 204 -19.60 0.41 -6.19
C ALA A 204 -18.87 -0.93 -6.05
N GLY A 205 -17.61 -0.90 -5.59
CA GLY A 205 -16.79 -2.10 -5.40
C GLY A 205 -16.43 -2.83 -6.71
N THR A 206 -16.71 -2.22 -7.86
CA THR A 206 -16.42 -2.84 -9.16
C THR A 206 -14.93 -2.78 -9.45
N LEU A 207 -14.36 -3.93 -9.81
CA LEU A 207 -12.96 -4.07 -10.20
C LEU A 207 -12.85 -4.17 -11.73
N GLU A 208 -11.85 -3.49 -12.29
CA GLU A 208 -11.43 -3.67 -13.69
C GLU A 208 -9.94 -3.97 -13.72
N THR A 209 -9.57 -5.02 -14.45
CA THR A 209 -8.17 -5.46 -14.57
C THR A 209 -7.38 -4.47 -15.43
N ILE A 210 -6.28 -3.94 -14.89
CA ILE A 210 -5.32 -3.12 -15.63
C ILE A 210 -4.29 -4.01 -16.30
N GLY A 211 -3.72 -4.95 -15.55
CA GLY A 211 -2.76 -5.92 -16.06
C GLY A 211 -2.22 -6.85 -14.98
N LYS A 212 -1.56 -7.92 -15.42
CA LYS A 212 -0.77 -8.79 -14.54
C LYS A 212 0.41 -8.00 -13.96
N VAL A 213 0.71 -8.22 -12.69
CA VAL A 213 1.91 -7.64 -12.10
C VAL A 213 3.13 -8.34 -12.72
N MET A 214 4.05 -7.53 -13.24
CA MET A 214 5.26 -7.97 -13.93
C MET A 214 6.49 -7.49 -13.19
N VAL A 215 7.49 -8.35 -13.02
CA VAL A 215 8.82 -7.96 -12.52
C VAL A 215 9.84 -8.39 -13.56
N ASP A 216 10.67 -7.46 -14.03
CA ASP A 216 11.66 -7.70 -15.11
C ASP A 216 11.04 -8.34 -16.36
N GLY A 217 9.80 -7.95 -16.71
CA GLY A 217 9.06 -8.45 -17.87
C GLY A 217 8.52 -9.89 -17.71
N ALA A 218 8.52 -10.45 -16.51
CA ALA A 218 7.92 -11.76 -16.19
C ALA A 218 6.73 -11.60 -15.25
N GLU A 219 5.65 -12.35 -15.48
CA GLU A 219 4.54 -12.44 -14.53
C GLU A 219 5.03 -13.04 -13.20
N VAL A 220 4.50 -12.51 -12.10
CA VAL A 220 4.82 -12.98 -10.74
C VAL A 220 3.59 -13.53 -10.06
N ASP A 221 3.79 -14.42 -9.10
CA ASP A 221 2.75 -15.04 -8.28
C ASP A 221 2.80 -14.37 -6.90
N LEU A 222 1.75 -13.63 -6.54
CA LEU A 222 1.68 -12.81 -5.33
C LEU A 222 1.13 -13.62 -4.16
N SER A 223 1.83 -13.64 -3.04
CA SER A 223 1.36 -14.35 -1.83
C SER A 223 0.19 -13.67 -1.11
N GLY A 224 -0.16 -12.43 -1.51
CA GLY A 224 -1.13 -11.60 -0.80
C GLY A 224 -0.55 -10.93 0.45
N MET A 225 0.72 -11.12 0.75
CA MET A 225 1.44 -10.40 1.80
C MET A 225 2.12 -9.16 1.22
N GLY A 226 1.92 -8.00 1.89
CA GLY A 226 2.48 -6.74 1.44
C GLY A 226 1.60 -5.55 1.75
N GLY A 227 1.62 -4.57 0.86
CA GLY A 227 0.82 -3.36 0.92
C GLY A 227 1.14 -2.44 -0.24
N PHE A 228 0.33 -1.42 -0.44
CA PHE A 228 0.42 -0.52 -1.58
C PHE A 228 0.00 0.88 -1.16
N ASP A 229 0.78 1.88 -1.55
CA ASP A 229 0.46 3.28 -1.30
C ASP A 229 1.01 4.19 -2.41
N ILE A 230 0.41 5.37 -2.56
CA ILE A 230 0.80 6.37 -3.55
C ILE A 230 1.08 7.69 -2.85
N LEU A 231 2.26 8.24 -3.08
CA LEU A 231 2.65 9.58 -2.66
C LEU A 231 2.55 10.55 -3.84
N SER A 232 1.92 11.69 -3.63
CA SER A 232 1.76 12.70 -4.69
C SER A 232 2.28 14.05 -4.20
N PRO A 233 3.43 14.52 -4.69
CA PRO A 233 3.94 15.86 -4.36
C PRO A 233 2.99 16.98 -4.78
N GLU A 234 2.27 16.77 -5.88
CA GLU A 234 1.26 17.69 -6.42
C GLU A 234 0.20 16.90 -7.21
N GLU A 235 -0.92 17.54 -7.52
CA GLU A 235 -2.03 16.93 -8.27
C GLU A 235 -1.55 16.34 -9.60
N GLY A 236 -1.85 15.07 -9.84
CA GLY A 236 -1.47 14.33 -11.06
C GLY A 236 0.00 13.90 -11.12
N SER A 237 0.74 14.01 -10.01
CA SER A 237 2.15 13.62 -9.92
C SER A 237 2.30 12.46 -8.94
N ASP A 238 1.86 11.27 -9.36
CA ASP A 238 1.74 10.09 -8.51
C ASP A 238 2.99 9.21 -8.55
N MET A 239 3.51 8.87 -7.39
CA MET A 239 4.58 7.89 -7.18
C MET A 239 4.00 6.70 -6.40
N ALA A 240 3.85 5.57 -7.08
CA ALA A 240 3.23 4.38 -6.52
C ALA A 240 4.30 3.41 -6.00
N TYR A 241 4.14 2.96 -4.76
CA TYR A 241 5.03 2.07 -4.05
C TYR A 241 4.27 0.86 -3.51
N ALA A 242 4.84 -0.32 -3.67
CA ALA A 242 4.30 -1.54 -3.09
C ALA A 242 5.39 -2.34 -2.37
N VAL A 243 5.01 -2.92 -1.25
CA VAL A 243 5.73 -4.06 -0.69
C VAL A 243 5.05 -5.31 -1.22
N LEU A 244 5.80 -6.15 -1.91
CA LEU A 244 5.32 -7.41 -2.50
C LEU A 244 6.16 -8.58 -1.99
N GLN A 245 5.48 -9.63 -1.56
CA GLN A 245 6.09 -10.94 -1.30
C GLN A 245 5.55 -11.91 -2.33
N MET A 246 6.46 -12.59 -3.05
CA MET A 246 6.08 -13.60 -4.02
C MET A 246 5.73 -14.90 -3.32
N GLU A 247 4.87 -15.71 -3.93
CA GLU A 247 4.50 -17.00 -3.38
C GLU A 247 5.74 -17.89 -3.17
N GLY A 248 5.88 -18.45 -1.97
CA GLY A 248 7.02 -19.27 -1.57
C GLY A 248 8.32 -18.51 -1.29
N ALA A 249 8.35 -17.18 -1.35
CA ALA A 249 9.51 -16.37 -0.94
C ALA A 249 9.52 -16.13 0.58
N ASP A 250 10.72 -16.14 1.16
CA ASP A 250 10.92 -15.88 2.61
C ASP A 250 10.96 -14.38 2.93
N SER A 251 11.25 -13.52 1.93
CA SER A 251 11.34 -12.07 2.08
C SER A 251 10.45 -11.31 1.09
N ALA A 252 10.07 -10.11 1.47
CA ALA A 252 9.37 -9.16 0.62
C ALA A 252 10.34 -8.15 0.01
N GLY A 253 10.01 -7.64 -1.16
CA GLY A 253 10.69 -6.52 -1.80
C GLY A 253 9.84 -5.25 -1.77
N LEU A 254 10.52 -4.11 -1.75
CA LEU A 254 9.93 -2.80 -2.01
C LEU A 254 10.06 -2.50 -3.50
N TYR A 255 8.94 -2.13 -4.13
CA TYR A 255 8.85 -1.88 -5.58
C TYR A 255 8.23 -0.50 -5.85
N SER A 256 8.59 0.10 -6.98
CA SER A 256 7.76 1.11 -7.62
C SER A 256 6.83 0.41 -8.62
N ILE A 257 5.59 0.90 -8.74
CA ILE A 257 4.57 0.32 -9.62
C ILE A 257 4.20 1.31 -10.72
N ASN A 258 4.23 0.87 -11.96
CA ASN A 258 3.67 1.62 -13.07
C ASN A 258 2.15 1.39 -13.11
N LEU A 259 1.37 2.42 -12.86
CA LEU A 259 -0.09 2.35 -12.73
C LEU A 259 -0.83 2.09 -14.06
N GLU A 260 -0.15 2.25 -15.21
CA GLU A 260 -0.72 2.01 -16.53
C GLU A 260 -0.44 0.59 -17.06
N SER A 261 0.71 0.00 -16.68
CA SER A 261 1.17 -1.28 -17.23
C SER A 261 1.28 -2.41 -16.21
N ALA A 262 1.11 -2.12 -14.90
CA ALA A 262 1.34 -3.03 -13.78
C ALA A 262 2.80 -3.55 -13.67
N GLU A 263 3.77 -2.91 -14.36
CA GLU A 263 5.19 -3.24 -14.21
C GLU A 263 5.68 -2.79 -12.83
N ALA A 264 6.26 -3.73 -12.07
CA ALA A 264 6.87 -3.51 -10.78
C ALA A 264 8.39 -3.51 -10.91
N THR A 265 9.04 -2.42 -10.51
CA THR A 265 10.50 -2.30 -10.49
C THR A 265 11.01 -2.44 -9.07
N LEU A 266 11.86 -3.42 -8.80
CA LEU A 266 12.45 -3.63 -7.49
C LEU A 266 13.35 -2.44 -7.11
N LEU A 267 13.05 -1.84 -5.96
CA LEU A 267 13.86 -0.78 -5.35
C LEU A 267 14.83 -1.37 -4.32
N SER A 268 14.35 -2.29 -3.47
CA SER A 268 15.15 -2.95 -2.45
C SER A 268 14.50 -4.26 -1.98
N ASP A 269 15.31 -5.24 -1.61
CA ASP A 269 14.90 -6.38 -0.79
C ASP A 269 14.84 -5.91 0.66
N LEU A 270 13.72 -6.18 1.36
CA LEU A 270 13.54 -5.78 2.75
C LEU A 270 14.23 -6.74 3.74
N GLY A 271 14.64 -7.93 3.29
CA GLY A 271 15.26 -8.95 4.14
C GLY A 271 14.31 -9.50 5.21
N MET A 272 13.02 -9.19 5.14
CA MET A 272 11.95 -9.67 6.02
C MET A 272 10.71 -9.98 5.19
N GLY A 273 9.89 -10.91 5.66
CA GLY A 273 8.59 -11.25 5.07
C GLY A 273 7.45 -11.09 6.06
N GLY A 274 6.26 -11.57 5.67
CA GLY A 274 5.08 -11.50 6.53
C GLY A 274 4.57 -10.07 6.75
N ILE A 275 4.80 -9.18 5.77
CA ILE A 275 4.30 -7.80 5.79
C ILE A 275 2.80 -7.84 5.51
N ASN A 276 1.99 -7.22 6.38
CA ASN A 276 0.52 -7.17 6.24
C ASN A 276 -0.05 -5.74 6.21
N GLY A 277 0.75 -4.76 5.85
CA GLY A 277 0.36 -3.37 5.66
C GLY A 277 1.55 -2.52 5.28
N PHE A 278 1.31 -1.50 4.44
CA PHE A 278 2.34 -0.56 4.02
C PHE A 278 1.73 0.81 3.73
N ALA A 279 2.41 1.86 4.16
CA ALA A 279 2.05 3.25 3.87
C ALA A 279 3.32 4.09 3.65
N VAL A 280 3.19 5.19 2.90
CA VAL A 280 4.29 6.14 2.67
C VAL A 280 3.87 7.56 3.01
N SER A 281 4.87 8.39 3.35
CA SER A 281 4.66 9.83 3.49
C SER A 281 5.83 10.62 2.90
N GLY A 282 5.57 11.84 2.44
CA GLY A 282 6.65 12.79 2.19
C GLY A 282 7.35 13.11 3.50
N GLY A 283 8.68 13.08 3.53
CA GLY A 283 9.43 13.50 4.72
C GLY A 283 9.05 14.93 5.12
N MET A 284 8.90 15.15 6.43
CA MET A 284 8.59 16.47 7.00
C MET A 284 9.76 17.42 6.83
#